data_845882ffefddd71f3b26ebf73f42f3e1
#
_entry.id   845882ffefddd71f3b26ebf73f42f3e1
#
_cell.length_a   1.000
_cell.length_b   1.000
_cell.length_c   1.000
_cell.angle_alpha   90.00
_cell.angle_beta   90.00
_cell.angle_gamma   90.00
#
_symmetry.space_group_name_H-M   'P 1'
#
loop_
_entity.id
_entity.type
_entity.pdbx_description
1 polymer ?
#
loop_
_entity_poly.entity_id
_entity_poly.type
_entity_poly.pdbx_seq_one_letter_code
_entity_poly.pdbx_strand_id
1 'polypeptide(L)'
;RTGFYMARDLTFYNMTASHEYEHERIKVLSGLMAGEYDAVLTTPDAALGYTVPPEILKKTTVAINADEPLDLPELAKRLTGAGFVRVDLVDSPGQFALRGGIVDIYSPFGTFADSDGDTKSGAYALRIELFGDDIDRMGLFEPDTQRMTQSVMAAELQPARELLCDKPALERLKKLIAAQFRATKNEDAMEELVRETTAVDAGINFTF
;
A
#
# COMPACT_ATOMS: atom_id res chain seq x y z
N ARG A 1 8.84 -14.92 -18.55
CA ARG A 1 7.70 -14.55 -17.69
C ARG A 1 6.95 -13.38 -18.30
N THR A 2 5.61 -13.41 -18.32
CA THR A 2 4.75 -12.35 -18.88
C THR A 2 3.95 -11.69 -17.79
N GLY A 3 3.94 -10.36 -17.76
CA GLY A 3 3.08 -9.53 -16.90
C GLY A 3 1.83 -9.06 -17.65
N PHE A 4 0.73 -8.83 -16.93
CA PHE A 4 -0.51 -8.25 -17.46
C PHE A 4 -0.79 -6.94 -16.72
N TYR A 5 -0.59 -5.81 -17.40
CA TYR A 5 -0.82 -4.49 -16.82
C TYR A 5 -2.19 -3.97 -17.26
N MET A 6 -3.12 -3.92 -16.31
CA MET A 6 -4.52 -3.57 -16.56
C MET A 6 -4.78 -2.07 -16.45
N ALA A 7 -5.80 -1.57 -17.15
CA ALA A 7 -6.29 -0.20 -16.98
C ALA A 7 -6.89 -0.03 -15.57
N ARG A 8 -6.88 1.21 -15.06
CA ARG A 8 -7.64 1.55 -13.86
C ARG A 8 -9.13 1.47 -14.16
N ASP A 9 -9.88 0.86 -13.28
CA ASP A 9 -11.33 1.00 -13.29
C ASP A 9 -11.71 2.32 -12.61
N LEU A 10 -12.07 3.31 -13.41
CA LEU A 10 -12.51 4.63 -12.95
C LEU A 10 -14.04 4.71 -12.86
N THR A 11 -14.72 3.59 -12.76
CA THR A 11 -16.18 3.58 -12.62
C THR A 11 -16.57 4.09 -11.22
N PHE A 12 -16.94 5.35 -11.17
CA PHE A 12 -17.37 6.08 -9.97
C PHE A 12 -18.65 5.52 -9.30
N TYR A 13 -19.23 4.44 -9.82
CA TYR A 13 -20.52 3.91 -9.37
C TYR A 13 -20.45 2.79 -8.33
N ASN A 14 -19.28 2.27 -8.01
CA ASN A 14 -19.13 1.22 -6.98
C ASN A 14 -18.14 1.64 -5.90
N MET A 15 -18.65 2.24 -4.84
CA MET A 15 -17.89 2.64 -3.64
C MET A 15 -17.33 1.45 -2.82
N THR A 16 -17.50 0.24 -3.28
CA THR A 16 -16.88 -0.99 -2.78
C THR A 16 -15.90 -1.57 -3.81
N ALA A 17 -15.21 -0.70 -4.55
CA ALA A 17 -14.19 -1.17 -5.48
C ALA A 17 -13.10 -1.93 -4.73
N SER A 18 -13.01 -3.21 -5.01
CA SER A 18 -11.90 -4.05 -4.59
C SER A 18 -10.60 -3.40 -5.07
N HIS A 19 -9.64 -3.16 -4.15
CA HIS A 19 -8.32 -2.64 -4.51
C HIS A 19 -7.45 -3.67 -5.27
N GLU A 20 -8.01 -4.81 -5.60
CA GLU A 20 -7.33 -5.92 -6.29
C GLU A 20 -6.69 -5.49 -7.61
N TYR A 21 -7.39 -4.68 -8.42
CA TYR A 21 -6.83 -4.13 -9.67
C TYR A 21 -5.61 -3.24 -9.41
N GLU A 22 -5.67 -2.41 -8.38
CA GLU A 22 -4.59 -1.54 -7.97
C GLU A 22 -3.38 -2.35 -7.49
N HIS A 23 -3.61 -3.39 -6.70
CA HIS A 23 -2.58 -4.31 -6.22
C HIS A 23 -1.89 -5.06 -7.38
N GLU A 24 -2.67 -5.56 -8.35
CA GLU A 24 -2.10 -6.22 -9.53
C GLU A 24 -1.27 -5.25 -10.40
N ARG A 25 -1.68 -3.99 -10.51
CA ARG A 25 -0.89 -2.96 -11.21
C ARG A 25 0.43 -2.68 -10.51
N ILE A 26 0.42 -2.49 -9.20
CA ILE A 26 1.64 -2.28 -8.38
C ILE A 26 2.58 -3.47 -8.52
N LYS A 27 2.07 -4.69 -8.46
CA LYS A 27 2.84 -5.93 -8.67
C LYS A 27 3.57 -5.94 -10.01
N VAL A 28 2.87 -5.57 -11.09
CA VAL A 28 3.49 -5.52 -12.43
C VAL A 28 4.54 -4.42 -12.51
N LEU A 29 4.27 -3.23 -11.94
CA LEU A 29 5.25 -2.13 -11.90
C LEU A 29 6.50 -2.49 -11.09
N SER A 30 6.33 -3.13 -9.94
CA SER A 30 7.44 -3.61 -9.11
C SER A 30 8.25 -4.68 -9.82
N GLY A 31 7.60 -5.64 -10.45
CA GLY A 31 8.27 -6.69 -11.22
C GLY A 31 8.99 -6.16 -12.47
N LEU A 32 8.47 -5.11 -13.12
CA LEU A 32 9.17 -4.39 -14.20
C LEU A 32 10.46 -3.74 -13.68
N MET A 33 10.41 -3.09 -12.53
CA MET A 33 11.57 -2.48 -11.90
C MET A 33 12.63 -3.51 -11.48
N ALA A 34 12.19 -4.69 -11.06
CA ALA A 34 13.04 -5.82 -10.71
C ALA A 34 13.58 -6.59 -11.92
N GLY A 35 13.12 -6.27 -13.15
CA GLY A 35 13.52 -6.99 -14.37
C GLY A 35 12.95 -8.41 -14.44
N GLU A 36 11.82 -8.68 -13.81
CA GLU A 36 11.22 -10.02 -13.72
C GLU A 36 10.47 -10.45 -14.98
N TYR A 37 10.12 -9.52 -15.87
CA TYR A 37 9.30 -9.79 -17.04
C TYR A 37 10.08 -9.70 -18.34
N ASP A 38 9.90 -10.70 -19.21
CA ASP A 38 10.39 -10.68 -20.61
C ASP A 38 9.44 -9.88 -21.52
N ALA A 39 8.16 -9.81 -21.13
CA ALA A 39 7.11 -9.07 -21.84
C ALA A 39 6.01 -8.62 -20.88
N VAL A 40 5.41 -7.47 -21.17
CA VAL A 40 4.18 -7.01 -20.47
C VAL A 40 3.10 -6.75 -21.51
N LEU A 41 1.96 -7.41 -21.33
CA LEU A 41 0.74 -7.19 -22.12
C LEU A 41 -0.11 -6.14 -21.43
N THR A 42 -0.60 -5.17 -22.20
CA THR A 42 -1.40 -4.07 -21.68
C THR A 42 -2.38 -3.56 -22.73
N THR A 43 -3.37 -2.77 -22.30
CA THR A 43 -4.26 -2.03 -23.19
C THR A 43 -3.72 -0.62 -23.45
N PRO A 44 -4.11 0.04 -24.56
CA PRO A 44 -3.71 1.43 -24.81
C PRO A 44 -4.07 2.38 -23.67
N ASP A 45 -5.24 2.22 -23.07
CA ASP A 45 -5.72 3.05 -21.96
C ASP A 45 -4.83 2.90 -20.71
N ALA A 46 -4.40 1.67 -20.42
CA ALA A 46 -3.49 1.41 -19.31
C ALA A 46 -2.10 1.99 -19.56
N ALA A 47 -1.58 1.84 -20.79
CA ALA A 47 -0.26 2.32 -21.17
C ALA A 47 -0.15 3.85 -21.23
N LEU A 48 -1.22 4.54 -21.60
CA LEU A 48 -1.27 6.00 -21.69
C LEU A 48 -1.68 6.68 -20.37
N GLY A 49 -2.18 5.91 -19.41
CA GLY A 49 -2.58 6.41 -18.09
C GLY A 49 -1.38 6.78 -17.23
N TYR A 50 -1.55 7.81 -16.38
CA TYR A 50 -0.55 8.12 -15.35
C TYR A 50 -0.44 6.96 -14.36
N THR A 51 0.77 6.74 -13.87
CA THR A 51 1.05 5.73 -12.83
C THR A 51 2.07 6.27 -11.82
N VAL A 52 2.30 5.53 -10.74
CA VAL A 52 3.30 5.90 -9.74
C VAL A 52 4.70 5.91 -10.34
N PRO A 53 5.49 6.99 -10.18
CA PRO A 53 6.87 7.02 -10.64
C PRO A 53 7.74 5.97 -9.93
N PRO A 54 8.73 5.37 -10.62
CA PRO A 54 9.62 4.36 -10.04
C PRO A 54 10.31 4.80 -8.75
N GLU A 55 10.71 6.07 -8.66
CA GLU A 55 11.37 6.63 -7.46
C GLU A 55 10.43 6.68 -6.27
N ILE A 56 9.14 6.96 -6.50
CA ILE A 56 8.12 6.98 -5.45
C ILE A 56 7.86 5.53 -5.00
N LEU A 57 7.71 4.61 -5.95
CA LEU A 57 7.49 3.19 -5.66
C LEU A 57 8.62 2.64 -4.78
N LYS A 58 9.89 2.89 -5.13
CA LYS A 58 11.06 2.51 -4.31
C LYS A 58 11.04 3.15 -2.92
N LYS A 59 10.74 4.44 -2.84
CA LYS A 59 10.74 5.19 -1.57
C LYS A 59 9.64 4.71 -0.61
N THR A 60 8.52 4.25 -1.14
CA THR A 60 7.37 3.80 -0.35
C THR A 60 7.37 2.31 -0.04
N THR A 61 8.28 1.57 -0.62
CA THR A 61 8.55 0.17 -0.23
C THR A 61 9.05 0.12 1.21
N VAL A 62 8.48 -0.78 2.03
CA VAL A 62 8.83 -0.95 3.44
C VAL A 62 9.61 -2.24 3.61
N ALA A 63 10.90 -2.13 3.90
CA ALA A 63 11.75 -3.28 4.25
C ALA A 63 11.81 -3.45 5.77
N ILE A 64 11.75 -4.71 6.23
CA ILE A 64 11.82 -5.13 7.62
C ILE A 64 12.79 -6.32 7.69
N ASN A 65 13.71 -6.28 8.65
CA ASN A 65 14.69 -7.35 8.90
C ASN A 65 14.56 -7.79 10.36
N ALA A 66 14.47 -9.09 10.60
CA ALA A 66 14.30 -9.65 11.95
C ALA A 66 15.48 -9.35 12.88
N ASP A 67 16.68 -9.13 12.33
CA ASP A 67 17.89 -8.84 13.09
C ASP A 67 18.07 -7.34 13.41
N GLU A 68 17.14 -6.47 12.98
CA GLU A 68 17.21 -5.03 13.19
C GLU A 68 16.12 -4.55 14.15
N PRO A 69 16.41 -3.57 15.03
CA PRO A 69 15.40 -3.00 15.90
C PRO A 69 14.32 -2.27 15.09
N LEU A 70 13.08 -2.28 15.57
CA LEU A 70 11.92 -1.76 14.86
C LEU A 70 11.21 -0.68 15.67
N ASP A 71 11.28 0.56 15.20
CA ASP A 71 10.52 1.69 15.75
C ASP A 71 9.06 1.61 15.28
N LEU A 72 8.13 1.25 16.17
CA LEU A 72 6.70 1.10 15.86
C LEU A 72 6.03 2.37 15.34
N PRO A 73 6.23 3.56 15.96
CA PRO A 73 5.74 4.83 15.42
C PRO A 73 6.19 5.12 13.99
N GLU A 74 7.47 4.92 13.70
CA GLU A 74 8.01 5.15 12.35
C GLU A 74 7.52 4.09 11.35
N LEU A 75 7.42 2.83 11.75
CA LEU A 75 6.83 1.78 10.92
C LEU A 75 5.37 2.11 10.57
N ALA A 76 4.56 2.49 11.56
CA ALA A 76 3.15 2.87 11.33
C ALA A 76 3.02 4.05 10.35
N LYS A 77 3.90 5.04 10.47
CA LYS A 77 3.95 6.19 9.56
C LYS A 77 4.36 5.77 8.15
N ARG A 78 5.37 4.90 8.00
CA ARG A 78 5.80 4.35 6.72
C ARG A 78 4.69 3.53 6.05
N LEU A 79 4.02 2.64 6.80
CA LEU A 79 2.89 1.84 6.30
C LEU A 79 1.73 2.74 5.84
N THR A 80 1.35 3.73 6.65
CA THR A 80 0.31 4.70 6.26
C THR A 80 0.74 5.48 5.01
N GLY A 81 2.00 5.92 4.94
CA GLY A 81 2.56 6.60 3.76
C GLY A 81 2.63 5.71 2.51
N ALA A 82 2.72 4.41 2.68
CA ALA A 82 2.64 3.40 1.62
C ALA A 82 1.19 2.97 1.28
N GLY A 83 0.18 3.64 1.88
CA GLY A 83 -1.23 3.42 1.57
C GLY A 83 -1.89 2.26 2.33
N PHE A 84 -1.22 1.68 3.33
CA PHE A 84 -1.87 0.69 4.20
C PHE A 84 -2.87 1.36 5.14
N VAL A 85 -3.98 0.67 5.38
CA VAL A 85 -5.06 1.12 6.28
C VAL A 85 -4.86 0.48 7.65
N ARG A 86 -4.87 1.31 8.70
CA ARG A 86 -4.83 0.81 10.07
C ARG A 86 -6.20 0.29 10.49
N VAL A 87 -6.24 -0.94 11.01
CA VAL A 87 -7.44 -1.62 11.49
C VAL A 87 -7.18 -2.23 12.87
N ASP A 88 -8.23 -2.71 13.55
CA ASP A 88 -8.09 -3.43 14.82
C ASP A 88 -7.68 -4.89 14.60
N LEU A 89 -8.17 -5.51 13.52
CA LEU A 89 -7.87 -6.87 13.12
C LEU A 89 -7.63 -6.93 11.62
N VAL A 90 -6.50 -7.49 11.21
CA VAL A 90 -6.13 -7.65 9.80
C VAL A 90 -6.86 -8.85 9.20
N ASP A 91 -7.64 -8.62 8.15
CA ASP A 91 -8.39 -9.63 7.40
C ASP A 91 -8.25 -9.53 5.87
N SER A 92 -7.75 -8.40 5.37
CA SER A 92 -7.67 -8.13 3.93
C SER A 92 -6.32 -7.51 3.53
N PRO A 93 -5.87 -7.70 2.26
CA PRO A 93 -4.64 -7.07 1.75
C PRO A 93 -4.69 -5.55 1.85
N GLY A 94 -3.55 -4.93 2.17
CA GLY A 94 -3.42 -3.48 2.34
C GLY A 94 -3.79 -2.99 3.74
N GLN A 95 -3.99 -3.88 4.70
CA GLN A 95 -4.29 -3.55 6.10
C GLN A 95 -3.09 -3.80 7.01
N PHE A 96 -3.04 -3.07 8.13
CA PHE A 96 -2.14 -3.36 9.26
C PHE A 96 -2.81 -3.07 10.61
N ALA A 97 -2.38 -3.77 11.65
CA ALA A 97 -2.82 -3.59 13.03
C ALA A 97 -1.63 -3.50 13.97
N LEU A 98 -1.79 -2.69 15.04
CA LEU A 98 -0.82 -2.54 16.12
C LEU A 98 -1.53 -2.85 17.44
N ARG A 99 -1.10 -3.89 18.13
CA ARG A 99 -1.70 -4.35 19.39
C ARG A 99 -0.62 -4.63 20.42
N GLY A 100 -0.30 -3.62 21.25
CA GLY A 100 0.83 -3.70 22.18
C GLY A 100 2.16 -3.87 21.41
N GLY A 101 2.88 -4.93 21.67
CA GLY A 101 4.13 -5.29 20.96
C GLY A 101 3.90 -6.18 19.73
N ILE A 102 2.69 -6.30 19.19
CA ILE A 102 2.39 -7.13 18.02
C ILE A 102 2.00 -6.21 16.86
N VAL A 103 2.63 -6.46 15.71
CA VAL A 103 2.30 -5.82 14.43
C VAL A 103 1.84 -6.89 13.46
N ASP A 104 0.64 -6.74 12.94
CA ASP A 104 0.11 -7.54 11.84
C ASP A 104 0.02 -6.69 10.59
N ILE A 105 0.50 -7.20 9.45
CA ILE A 105 0.49 -6.49 8.17
C ILE A 105 0.07 -7.48 7.09
N TYR A 106 -0.95 -7.17 6.30
CA TYR A 106 -1.28 -7.97 5.12
C TYR A 106 -0.82 -7.23 3.86
N SER A 107 0.35 -7.64 3.35
CA SER A 107 0.89 -7.09 2.11
C SER A 107 0.13 -7.62 0.90
N PRO A 108 -0.39 -6.76 0.02
CA PRO A 108 -1.00 -7.20 -1.23
C PRO A 108 0.03 -7.77 -2.23
N PHE A 109 1.27 -7.29 -2.15
CA PHE A 109 2.41 -7.81 -2.89
C PHE A 109 3.72 -7.43 -2.20
N GLY A 110 4.68 -8.33 -2.24
CA GLY A 110 6.03 -8.11 -1.69
C GLY A 110 6.87 -9.35 -1.80
N THR A 111 8.04 -9.31 -1.20
CA THR A 111 8.94 -10.45 -1.07
C THR A 111 9.23 -10.74 0.40
N PHE A 112 9.48 -11.98 0.73
CA PHE A 112 9.98 -12.36 2.05
C PHE A 112 11.01 -13.49 1.93
N ALA A 113 11.98 -13.49 2.82
CA ALA A 113 12.97 -14.56 2.98
C ALA A 113 12.64 -15.36 4.24
N ASP A 114 12.58 -16.68 4.11
CA ASP A 114 12.42 -17.58 5.25
C ASP A 114 13.76 -17.84 5.98
N SER A 115 13.72 -18.67 7.04
CA SER A 115 14.91 -19.03 7.83
C SER A 115 15.98 -19.78 7.03
N ASP A 116 15.62 -20.39 5.92
CA ASP A 116 16.54 -21.14 5.07
C ASP A 116 17.17 -20.23 4.00
N GLY A 117 16.73 -18.95 3.92
CA GLY A 117 17.20 -17.95 2.97
C GLY A 117 16.47 -18.01 1.64
N ASP A 118 15.44 -18.84 1.49
CA ASP A 118 14.64 -18.91 0.29
C ASP A 118 13.72 -17.68 0.20
N THR A 119 13.83 -16.96 -0.92
CA THR A 119 13.01 -15.77 -1.18
C THR A 119 11.78 -16.12 -2.00
N LYS A 120 10.62 -15.71 -1.51
CA LYS A 120 9.31 -15.89 -2.16
C LYS A 120 8.65 -14.54 -2.40
N SER A 121 7.83 -14.44 -3.44
CA SER A 121 7.09 -13.23 -3.79
C SER A 121 5.60 -13.51 -3.93
N GLY A 122 4.77 -12.56 -3.51
CA GLY A 122 3.32 -12.66 -3.60
C GLY A 122 2.61 -11.78 -2.58
N ALA A 123 1.32 -12.05 -2.38
CA ALA A 123 0.56 -11.51 -1.26
C ALA A 123 0.83 -12.39 -0.02
N TYR A 124 1.03 -11.76 1.14
CA TYR A 124 1.26 -12.46 2.39
C TYR A 124 0.88 -11.62 3.61
N ALA A 125 0.46 -12.29 4.67
CA ALA A 125 0.21 -11.67 5.96
C ALA A 125 1.38 -11.95 6.91
N LEU A 126 1.99 -10.90 7.45
CA LEU A 126 3.19 -10.90 8.29
C LEU A 126 2.81 -10.48 9.70
N ARG A 127 3.24 -11.25 10.69
CA ARG A 127 3.17 -10.92 12.11
C ARG A 127 4.55 -10.71 12.66
N ILE A 128 4.74 -9.63 13.41
CA ILE A 128 5.95 -9.26 14.11
C ILE A 128 5.61 -9.14 15.58
N GLU A 129 6.31 -9.88 16.42
CA GLU A 129 6.20 -9.81 17.87
C GLU A 129 7.48 -9.15 18.42
N LEU A 130 7.31 -8.10 19.24
CA LEU A 130 8.38 -7.25 19.73
C LEU A 130 8.55 -7.40 21.24
N PHE A 131 9.80 -7.37 21.67
CA PHE A 131 10.18 -7.18 23.07
C PHE A 131 10.98 -5.87 23.19
N GLY A 132 10.32 -4.80 23.64
CA GLY A 132 10.86 -3.43 23.47
C GLY A 132 10.86 -3.04 22.00
N ASP A 133 12.03 -2.62 21.50
CA ASP A 133 12.24 -2.29 20.09
C ASP A 133 12.84 -3.45 19.28
N ASP A 134 13.21 -4.55 19.96
CA ASP A 134 13.79 -5.74 19.31
C ASP A 134 12.68 -6.66 18.79
N ILE A 135 12.88 -7.25 17.62
CA ILE A 135 11.99 -8.26 17.05
C ILE A 135 12.31 -9.60 17.73
N ASP A 136 11.38 -10.08 18.58
CA ASP A 136 11.46 -11.39 19.21
C ASP A 136 11.10 -12.50 18.21
N ARG A 137 10.08 -12.24 17.38
CA ARG A 137 9.59 -13.21 16.41
C ARG A 137 8.98 -12.50 15.20
N MET A 138 9.29 -13.01 14.01
CA MET A 138 8.67 -12.57 12.77
C MET A 138 8.26 -13.79 11.93
N GLY A 139 7.06 -13.77 11.37
CA GLY A 139 6.58 -14.89 10.56
C GLY A 139 5.29 -14.61 9.82
N LEU A 140 4.97 -15.49 8.87
CA LEU A 140 3.68 -15.45 8.18
C LEU A 140 2.57 -15.91 9.12
N PHE A 141 1.38 -15.36 8.97
CA PHE A 141 0.18 -15.82 9.66
C PHE A 141 -1.01 -15.95 8.72
N GLU A 142 -1.96 -16.77 9.10
CA GLU A 142 -3.25 -16.91 8.39
C GLU A 142 -4.26 -15.92 8.96
N PRO A 143 -4.80 -14.97 8.17
CA PRO A 143 -5.76 -13.99 8.65
C PRO A 143 -7.03 -14.61 9.27
N ASP A 144 -7.53 -15.70 8.71
CA ASP A 144 -8.76 -16.38 9.19
C ASP A 144 -8.58 -17.02 10.56
N THR A 145 -7.44 -17.68 10.79
CA THR A 145 -7.15 -18.41 12.06
C THR A 145 -6.32 -17.60 13.04
N GLN A 146 -5.72 -16.52 12.58
CA GLN A 146 -4.78 -15.67 13.33
C GLN A 146 -3.54 -16.43 13.85
N ARG A 147 -3.21 -17.57 13.24
CA ARG A 147 -2.08 -18.42 13.65
C ARG A 147 -0.86 -18.18 12.77
N MET A 148 0.29 -18.06 13.42
CA MET A 148 1.57 -17.99 12.72
C MET A 148 1.91 -19.37 12.14
N THR A 149 2.41 -19.40 10.90
CA THR A 149 2.62 -20.62 10.12
C THR A 149 4.08 -20.87 9.74
N GLN A 150 4.83 -19.81 9.42
CA GLN A 150 6.21 -19.93 8.92
C GLN A 150 7.05 -18.77 9.46
N SER A 151 8.27 -19.04 9.89
CA SER A 151 9.23 -18.00 10.28
C SER A 151 9.77 -17.25 9.06
N VAL A 152 9.97 -15.95 9.22
CA VAL A 152 10.48 -15.03 8.20
C VAL A 152 11.63 -14.24 8.80
N MET A 153 12.73 -14.07 8.06
CA MET A 153 13.89 -13.30 8.49
C MET A 153 13.95 -11.91 7.89
N ALA A 154 13.42 -11.74 6.67
CA ALA A 154 13.32 -10.45 6.02
C ALA A 154 12.04 -10.36 5.21
N ALA A 155 11.46 -9.16 5.14
CA ALA A 155 10.27 -8.90 4.36
C ALA A 155 10.38 -7.53 3.66
N GLU A 156 9.91 -7.46 2.43
CA GLU A 156 9.80 -6.24 1.65
C GLU A 156 8.36 -6.09 1.17
N LEU A 157 7.68 -5.06 1.68
CA LEU A 157 6.28 -4.77 1.42
C LEU A 157 6.20 -3.69 0.35
N GLN A 158 5.55 -3.98 -0.75
CA GLN A 158 5.23 -2.96 -1.75
C GLN A 158 4.08 -2.07 -1.24
N PRO A 159 3.93 -0.83 -1.73
CA PRO A 159 2.81 0.00 -1.32
C PRO A 159 1.47 -0.67 -1.61
N ALA A 160 0.50 -0.42 -0.74
CA ALA A 160 -0.86 -0.95 -0.86
C ALA A 160 -1.75 -0.10 -1.78
N ARG A 161 -1.27 1.09 -2.21
CA ARG A 161 -1.99 2.02 -3.08
C ARG A 161 -1.08 2.55 -4.17
N GLU A 162 -1.64 2.73 -5.36
CA GLU A 162 -0.92 3.36 -6.48
C GLU A 162 -0.96 4.89 -6.36
N LEU A 163 -2.04 5.44 -5.81
CA LEU A 163 -2.16 6.86 -5.51
C LEU A 163 -1.68 7.12 -4.08
N LEU A 164 -0.45 7.61 -3.98
CA LEU A 164 0.17 7.98 -2.71
C LEU A 164 0.27 9.50 -2.63
N CYS A 165 -0.43 10.08 -1.66
CA CYS A 165 -0.42 11.52 -1.42
C CYS A 165 0.35 11.83 -0.15
N ASP A 166 1.55 12.42 -0.28
CA ASP A 166 2.20 13.09 0.83
C ASP A 166 1.53 14.45 1.12
N LYS A 167 1.80 15.03 2.29
CA LYS A 167 1.24 16.35 2.66
C LYS A 167 1.48 17.44 1.60
N PRO A 168 2.69 17.57 1.00
CA PRO A 168 2.93 18.54 -0.07
C PRO A 168 2.10 18.26 -1.34
N ALA A 169 1.89 17.00 -1.72
CA ALA A 169 1.05 16.63 -2.86
C ALA A 169 -0.42 16.97 -2.60
N LEU A 170 -0.91 16.67 -1.39
CA LEU A 170 -2.26 17.02 -0.96
C LEU A 170 -2.50 18.53 -1.01
N GLU A 171 -1.57 19.33 -0.49
CA GLU A 171 -1.68 20.80 -0.56
C GLU A 171 -1.66 21.35 -2.00
N ARG A 172 -0.89 20.73 -2.88
CA ARG A 172 -0.94 21.06 -4.32
C ARG A 172 -2.28 20.70 -4.94
N LEU A 173 -2.80 19.51 -4.62
CA LEU A 173 -4.11 19.05 -5.08
C LEU A 173 -5.21 20.00 -4.62
N LYS A 174 -5.27 20.34 -3.33
CA LYS A 174 -6.22 21.32 -2.76
C LYS A 174 -6.20 22.65 -3.53
N LYS A 175 -5.01 23.17 -3.85
CA LYS A 175 -4.86 24.41 -4.63
C LYS A 175 -5.38 24.28 -6.05
N LEU A 176 -5.07 23.17 -6.74
CA LEU A 176 -5.55 22.92 -8.11
C LEU A 176 -7.07 22.82 -8.16
N ILE A 177 -7.65 22.09 -7.23
CA ILE A 177 -9.09 21.91 -7.13
C ILE A 177 -9.76 23.24 -6.80
N ALA A 178 -9.26 24.00 -5.82
CA ALA A 178 -9.79 25.34 -5.52
C ALA A 178 -9.72 26.31 -6.73
N ALA A 179 -8.68 26.22 -7.54
CA ALA A 179 -8.55 27.01 -8.75
C ALA A 179 -9.61 26.63 -9.80
N GLN A 180 -9.83 25.32 -9.98
CA GLN A 180 -10.82 24.82 -10.95
C GLN A 180 -12.26 25.13 -10.53
N PHE A 181 -12.59 25.04 -9.24
CA PHE A 181 -13.90 25.39 -8.71
C PHE A 181 -14.22 26.87 -8.79
N ARG A 182 -13.25 27.76 -8.55
CA ARG A 182 -13.41 29.20 -8.79
C ARG A 182 -13.78 29.50 -10.24
N ALA A 183 -13.30 28.68 -11.19
CA ALA A 183 -13.64 28.82 -12.61
C ALA A 183 -15.05 28.28 -12.93
N THR A 184 -15.55 27.27 -12.22
CA THR A 184 -16.84 26.60 -12.51
C THR A 184 -18.01 27.11 -11.70
N LYS A 185 -17.81 27.91 -10.65
CA LYS A 185 -18.84 28.44 -9.74
C LYS A 185 -19.82 27.40 -9.15
N ASN A 186 -19.36 26.18 -8.94
CA ASN A 186 -20.19 25.10 -8.40
C ASN A 186 -19.95 24.97 -6.88
N GLU A 187 -20.85 25.54 -6.07
CA GLU A 187 -20.75 25.58 -4.60
C GLU A 187 -20.89 24.19 -3.96
N ASP A 188 -21.80 23.36 -4.45
CA ASP A 188 -22.07 22.01 -3.89
C ASP A 188 -20.84 21.10 -4.02
N ALA A 189 -20.17 21.14 -5.17
CA ALA A 189 -18.96 20.39 -5.39
C ALA A 189 -17.78 20.88 -4.53
N MET A 190 -17.77 22.17 -4.15
CA MET A 190 -16.75 22.73 -3.25
C MET A 190 -16.93 22.21 -1.82
N GLU A 191 -18.16 22.10 -1.31
CA GLU A 191 -18.44 21.56 0.02
C GLU A 191 -18.04 20.08 0.11
N GLU A 192 -18.37 19.28 -0.89
CA GLU A 192 -18.01 17.88 -0.96
C GLU A 192 -16.49 17.70 -0.95
N LEU A 193 -15.78 18.51 -1.74
CA LEU A 193 -14.33 18.47 -1.79
C LEU A 193 -13.66 18.88 -0.50
N VAL A 194 -14.15 19.92 0.19
CA VAL A 194 -13.64 20.33 1.51
C VAL A 194 -13.81 19.19 2.50
N ARG A 195 -14.94 18.50 2.46
CA ARG A 195 -15.19 17.32 3.30
C ARG A 195 -14.18 16.21 3.02
N GLU A 196 -13.94 15.86 1.77
CA GLU A 196 -12.99 14.85 1.32
C GLU A 196 -11.54 15.19 1.72
N THR A 197 -11.11 16.44 1.46
CA THR A 197 -9.75 16.88 1.82
C THR A 197 -9.54 16.95 3.34
N THR A 198 -10.58 17.25 4.12
CA THR A 198 -10.53 17.23 5.59
C THR A 198 -10.42 15.79 6.11
N ALA A 199 -11.09 14.84 5.48
CA ALA A 199 -10.98 13.42 5.81
C ALA A 199 -9.55 12.89 5.62
N VAL A 200 -8.85 13.33 4.57
CA VAL A 200 -7.44 12.96 4.35
C VAL A 200 -6.50 13.56 5.39
N ASP A 201 -6.72 14.81 5.79
CA ASP A 201 -5.94 15.45 6.87
C ASP A 201 -6.13 14.71 8.21
N ALA A 202 -7.28 14.05 8.41
CA ALA A 202 -7.57 13.22 9.57
C ALA A 202 -6.99 11.78 9.48
N GLY A 203 -6.23 11.46 8.43
CA GLY A 203 -5.63 10.14 8.21
C GLY A 203 -6.59 9.10 7.63
N ILE A 204 -7.72 9.54 7.11
CA ILE A 204 -8.67 8.68 6.38
C ILE A 204 -8.20 8.62 4.92
N ASN A 205 -7.94 7.42 4.41
CA ASN A 205 -7.49 7.24 3.02
C ASN A 205 -8.58 7.65 2.04
N PHE A 206 -8.19 8.35 0.97
CA PHE A 206 -9.06 8.60 -0.17
C PHE A 206 -9.55 7.29 -0.76
N THR A 207 -10.85 7.13 -0.83
CA THR A 207 -11.53 6.19 -1.73
C THR A 207 -12.04 7.02 -2.92
N PHE A 208 -11.24 7.08 -3.99
CA PHE A 208 -11.74 7.46 -5.31
C PHE A 208 -12.13 6.20 -6.05
#